data_37de53ed8b19eb5f5f44c9c1541f3616
#
_entry.id   37de53ed8b19eb5f5f44c9c1541f3616
#
_cell.length_a   1.000
_cell.length_b   1.000
_cell.length_c   1.000
_cell.angle_alpha   90.00
_cell.angle_beta   90.00
_cell.angle_gamma   90.00
#
_symmetry.space_group_name_H-M   'P 1'
#
loop_
_entity.id
_entity.type
_entity.pdbx_description
1 polymer ?
#
loop_
_entity_poly.entity_id
_entity_poly.type
_entity_poly.pdbx_seq_one_letter_code
_entity_poly.pdbx_strand_id
1 'polypeptide(L)'
;MSEPNKDTLVWIQNSEPLSLYCSDETDGESLRACEQIFDPLLNYKIGGVDVEKGLADSWTPNTDLTEWTIKLHPGVKFSDGTALSAKDVVATYAVQWDVANKLHKGNTGNFDYWPGLFGAFLNAPPAK
;
A
#
# COMPACT_ATOMS: atom_id res chain seq x y z
N MET A 1 -23.44 -11.55 30.11
CA MET A 1 -22.48 -10.95 29.12
C MET A 1 -21.41 -10.28 29.96
N SER A 2 -20.14 -10.67 29.83
CA SER A 2 -19.03 -9.99 30.51
C SER A 2 -18.92 -8.58 29.92
N GLU A 3 -18.66 -7.57 30.75
CA GLU A 3 -18.35 -6.22 30.25
C GLU A 3 -17.19 -6.29 29.26
N PRO A 4 -17.26 -5.54 28.14
CA PRO A 4 -16.15 -5.49 27.20
C PRO A 4 -14.91 -4.97 27.93
N ASN A 5 -13.80 -5.68 27.82
CA ASN A 5 -12.51 -5.24 28.31
C ASN A 5 -12.15 -3.92 27.62
N LYS A 6 -11.87 -2.87 28.41
CA LYS A 6 -11.57 -1.53 27.89
C LYS A 6 -10.33 -1.48 26.98
N ASP A 7 -9.47 -2.50 27.08
CA ASP A 7 -8.23 -2.62 26.30
C ASP A 7 -8.41 -3.53 25.05
N THR A 8 -9.65 -3.90 24.72
CA THR A 8 -9.96 -4.80 23.62
C THR A 8 -10.92 -4.13 22.65
N LEU A 9 -10.49 -3.94 21.39
CA LEU A 9 -11.35 -3.58 20.27
C LEU A 9 -11.90 -4.87 19.64
N VAL A 10 -13.23 -4.99 19.57
CA VAL A 10 -13.88 -6.06 18.81
C VAL A 10 -14.35 -5.48 17.49
N TRP A 11 -13.76 -5.95 16.40
CA TRP A 11 -14.11 -5.56 15.04
C TRP A 11 -14.86 -6.69 14.34
N ILE A 12 -15.99 -6.38 13.72
CA ILE A 12 -16.79 -7.34 12.96
C ILE A 12 -16.74 -6.96 11.49
N GLN A 13 -16.42 -7.92 10.64
CA GLN A 13 -16.43 -7.78 9.19
C GLN A 13 -17.07 -9.02 8.54
N ASN A 14 -17.30 -9.00 7.22
CA ASN A 14 -18.08 -10.04 6.54
C ASN A 14 -17.33 -11.38 6.44
N SER A 15 -16.00 -11.33 6.33
CA SER A 15 -15.15 -12.53 6.26
C SER A 15 -13.77 -12.26 6.86
N GLU A 16 -12.97 -13.31 7.01
CA GLU A 16 -11.57 -13.19 7.38
C GLU A 16 -10.76 -12.55 6.24
N PRO A 17 -9.71 -11.77 6.56
CA PRO A 17 -8.73 -11.34 5.59
C PRO A 17 -8.08 -12.54 4.88
N LEU A 18 -7.91 -12.47 3.57
CA LEU A 18 -7.22 -13.51 2.80
C LEU A 18 -5.73 -13.55 3.12
N SER A 19 -5.11 -12.39 3.20
CA SER A 19 -3.75 -12.22 3.69
C SER A 19 -3.49 -10.79 4.17
N LEU A 20 -2.31 -10.58 4.77
CA LEU A 20 -1.79 -9.25 5.10
C LEU A 20 -0.65 -8.84 4.15
N TYR A 21 -0.49 -9.50 3.02
CA TYR A 21 0.41 -9.05 1.96
C TYR A 21 -0.34 -8.06 1.05
N CYS A 22 -0.56 -6.89 1.58
CA CYS A 22 -1.49 -5.87 1.10
C CYS A 22 -1.28 -5.41 -0.35
N SER A 23 -0.08 -5.53 -0.87
CA SER A 23 0.24 -5.16 -2.26
C SER A 23 -0.36 -6.11 -3.30
N ASP A 24 -0.73 -7.33 -2.92
CA ASP A 24 -1.31 -8.36 -3.77
C ASP A 24 -2.81 -8.57 -3.54
N GLU A 25 -3.37 -7.95 -2.49
CA GLU A 25 -4.78 -8.14 -2.13
C GLU A 25 -5.70 -7.15 -2.84
N THR A 26 -6.91 -7.63 -3.15
CA THR A 26 -7.97 -6.83 -3.79
C THR A 26 -9.29 -6.88 -3.03
N ASP A 27 -9.41 -7.75 -2.03
CA ASP A 27 -10.62 -7.89 -1.22
C ASP A 27 -10.69 -6.84 -0.11
N GLY A 28 -11.90 -6.40 0.19
CA GLY A 28 -12.13 -5.32 1.15
C GLY A 28 -11.78 -5.68 2.58
N GLU A 29 -11.86 -6.94 2.96
CA GLU A 29 -11.57 -7.42 4.31
C GLU A 29 -10.07 -7.39 4.60
N SER A 30 -9.24 -7.83 3.66
CA SER A 30 -7.78 -7.70 3.74
C SER A 30 -7.35 -6.24 3.71
N LEU A 31 -7.88 -5.44 2.78
CA LEU A 31 -7.51 -4.01 2.65
C LEU A 31 -7.86 -3.20 3.89
N ARG A 32 -9.00 -3.46 4.56
CA ARG A 32 -9.32 -2.80 5.83
C ARG A 32 -8.31 -3.07 6.94
N ALA A 33 -7.83 -4.32 7.03
CA ALA A 33 -6.77 -4.65 7.99
C ALA A 33 -5.45 -3.96 7.60
N CYS A 34 -5.13 -3.92 6.31
CA CYS A 34 -3.95 -3.26 5.77
C CYS A 34 -3.91 -1.76 6.08
N GLU A 35 -5.04 -1.08 5.94
CA GLU A 35 -5.18 0.36 6.27
C GLU A 35 -4.93 0.68 7.74
N GLN A 36 -5.04 -0.30 8.64
CA GLN A 36 -4.73 -0.15 10.07
C GLN A 36 -3.27 -0.48 10.41
N ILE A 37 -2.54 -1.13 9.51
CA ILE A 37 -1.18 -1.62 9.74
C ILE A 37 -0.15 -0.76 9.03
N PHE A 38 -0.49 -0.27 7.83
CA PHE A 38 0.45 0.43 6.95
C PHE A 38 0.00 1.86 6.68
N ASP A 39 0.97 2.76 6.66
CA ASP A 39 0.75 4.14 6.25
C ASP A 39 1.00 4.29 4.75
N PRO A 40 0.05 4.84 3.97
CA PRO A 40 0.25 5.12 2.56
C PRO A 40 1.02 6.44 2.36
N LEU A 41 1.48 6.67 1.12
CA LEU A 41 2.05 7.98 0.75
C LEU A 41 1.05 9.12 0.92
N LEU A 42 -0.20 8.88 0.52
CA LEU A 42 -1.31 9.83 0.58
C LEU A 42 -2.53 9.14 1.18
N ASN A 43 -3.30 9.86 1.96
CA ASN A 43 -4.57 9.42 2.54
C ASN A 43 -5.75 10.12 1.87
N TYR A 44 -6.94 9.57 2.06
CA TYR A 44 -8.18 10.31 1.84
C TYR A 44 -8.60 11.02 3.13
N LYS A 45 -9.13 12.23 3.00
CA LYS A 45 -9.78 12.91 4.12
C LYS A 45 -10.99 12.10 4.60
N ILE A 46 -11.16 12.03 5.90
CA ILE A 46 -12.30 11.33 6.49
C ILE A 46 -13.63 11.90 5.96
N GLY A 47 -14.46 11.01 5.43
CA GLY A 47 -15.79 11.37 4.91
C GLY A 47 -15.79 12.04 3.53
N GLY A 48 -14.68 12.02 2.80
CA GLY A 48 -14.55 12.63 1.48
C GLY A 48 -13.67 11.83 0.52
N VAL A 49 -13.43 12.43 -0.64
CA VAL A 49 -12.54 11.90 -1.70
C VAL A 49 -11.31 12.80 -1.92
N ASP A 50 -11.21 13.87 -1.17
CA ASP A 50 -10.02 14.74 -1.20
C ASP A 50 -8.81 14.00 -0.65
N VAL A 51 -7.68 14.20 -1.28
CA VAL A 51 -6.41 13.62 -0.86
C VAL A 51 -5.74 14.51 0.18
N GLU A 52 -5.16 13.88 1.21
CA GLU A 52 -4.35 14.55 2.23
C GLU A 52 -3.00 13.83 2.43
N LYS A 53 -2.14 14.43 3.24
CA LYS A 53 -0.81 13.91 3.55
C LYS A 53 -0.90 12.59 4.32
N GLY A 54 -0.10 11.61 3.86
CA GLY A 54 0.28 10.42 4.61
C GLY A 54 1.78 10.48 4.90
N LEU A 55 2.56 9.54 4.35
CA LEU A 55 4.03 9.56 4.42
C LEU A 55 4.64 10.65 3.53
N ALA A 56 3.89 11.17 2.56
CA ALA A 56 4.32 12.26 1.69
C ALA A 56 3.95 13.63 2.29
N ASP A 57 4.92 14.52 2.30
CA ASP A 57 4.76 15.94 2.71
C ASP A 57 4.26 16.82 1.58
N SER A 58 4.64 16.49 0.34
CA SER A 58 4.15 17.14 -0.86
C SER A 58 4.26 16.24 -2.08
N TRP A 59 3.41 16.53 -3.06
CA TRP A 59 3.42 15.89 -4.38
C TRP A 59 3.16 16.96 -5.44
N THR A 60 4.01 17.01 -6.45
CA THR A 60 3.95 18.06 -7.48
C THR A 60 4.13 17.42 -8.85
N PRO A 61 3.18 17.59 -9.76
CA PRO A 61 3.32 17.12 -11.13
C PRO A 61 4.18 18.08 -11.96
N ASN A 62 4.72 17.56 -13.07
CA ASN A 62 5.20 18.39 -14.16
C ASN A 62 3.99 18.96 -14.97
N THR A 63 4.28 19.77 -16.00
CA THR A 63 3.24 20.50 -16.75
C THR A 63 2.26 19.59 -17.49
N ASP A 64 2.69 18.44 -17.96
CA ASP A 64 1.91 17.49 -18.76
C ASP A 64 1.40 16.29 -17.93
N LEU A 65 1.58 16.33 -16.61
CA LEU A 65 1.12 15.32 -15.64
C LEU A 65 1.73 13.92 -15.84
N THR A 66 2.84 13.81 -16.54
CA THR A 66 3.53 12.54 -16.82
C THR A 66 4.52 12.15 -15.72
N GLU A 67 4.97 13.13 -14.92
CA GLU A 67 5.91 12.93 -13.83
C GLU A 67 5.40 13.58 -12.55
N TRP A 68 5.55 12.89 -11.43
CA TRP A 68 5.19 13.38 -10.11
C TRP A 68 6.39 13.33 -9.16
N THR A 69 6.77 14.49 -8.63
CA THR A 69 7.78 14.56 -7.57
C THR A 69 7.10 14.47 -6.22
N ILE A 70 7.43 13.41 -5.46
CA ILE A 70 6.89 13.17 -4.12
C ILE A 70 8.02 13.39 -3.11
N LYS A 71 7.78 14.24 -2.10
CA LYS A 71 8.70 14.45 -0.99
C LYS A 71 8.14 13.76 0.24
N LEU A 72 8.94 12.88 0.84
CA LEU A 72 8.58 12.20 2.08
C LEU A 72 8.70 13.13 3.29
N HIS A 73 7.84 12.92 4.28
CA HIS A 73 7.96 13.58 5.57
C HIS A 73 9.28 13.17 6.24
N PRO A 74 10.09 14.13 6.74
CA PRO A 74 11.37 13.81 7.36
C PRO A 74 11.18 13.13 8.71
N GLY A 75 12.10 12.24 9.06
CA GLY A 75 12.16 11.60 10.38
C GLY A 75 11.17 10.48 10.62
N VAL A 76 10.41 10.04 9.61
CA VAL A 76 9.54 8.86 9.71
C VAL A 76 10.36 7.60 9.97
N LYS A 77 9.85 6.73 10.82
CA LYS A 77 10.48 5.45 11.17
C LYS A 77 9.48 4.31 11.03
N PHE A 78 9.99 3.15 10.69
CA PHE A 78 9.27 1.89 10.83
C PHE A 78 9.03 1.54 12.31
N SER A 79 8.15 0.59 12.58
CA SER A 79 7.82 0.13 13.94
C SER A 79 9.01 -0.47 14.69
N ASP A 80 10.03 -0.95 13.99
CA ASP A 80 11.29 -1.42 14.55
C ASP A 80 12.32 -0.30 14.87
N GLY A 81 11.96 0.95 14.57
CA GLY A 81 12.79 2.13 14.79
C GLY A 81 13.74 2.49 13.65
N THR A 82 13.82 1.70 12.59
CA THR A 82 14.63 2.03 11.40
C THR A 82 14.02 3.21 10.63
N ALA A 83 14.87 4.03 10.01
CA ALA A 83 14.42 5.21 9.28
C ALA A 83 13.81 4.84 7.93
N LEU A 84 12.63 5.39 7.61
CA LEU A 84 12.04 5.33 6.28
C LEU A 84 12.81 6.25 5.33
N SER A 85 13.00 5.78 4.11
CA SER A 85 13.64 6.53 3.02
C SER A 85 12.92 6.34 1.68
N ALA A 86 13.27 7.16 0.69
CA ALA A 86 12.76 6.98 -0.67
C ALA A 86 13.11 5.61 -1.28
N LYS A 87 14.18 4.96 -0.82
CA LYS A 87 14.56 3.61 -1.27
C LYS A 87 13.51 2.57 -0.88
N ASP A 88 12.87 2.73 0.27
CA ASP A 88 11.85 1.80 0.76
C ASP A 88 10.57 1.93 -0.06
N VAL A 89 10.21 3.16 -0.44
CA VAL A 89 9.11 3.42 -1.37
C VAL A 89 9.39 2.78 -2.74
N VAL A 90 10.57 3.02 -3.29
CA VAL A 90 10.99 2.41 -4.57
C VAL A 90 10.97 0.89 -4.49
N ALA A 91 11.44 0.30 -3.38
CA ALA A 91 11.41 -1.15 -3.18
C ALA A 91 9.98 -1.70 -3.17
N THR A 92 9.04 -1.01 -2.51
CA THR A 92 7.63 -1.40 -2.48
C THR A 92 7.00 -1.44 -3.87
N TYR A 93 7.27 -0.43 -4.71
CA TYR A 93 6.79 -0.40 -6.09
C TYR A 93 7.50 -1.44 -6.97
N ALA A 94 8.82 -1.63 -6.80
CA ALA A 94 9.59 -2.61 -7.56
C ALA A 94 9.12 -4.04 -7.31
N VAL A 95 8.71 -4.38 -6.08
CA VAL A 95 8.15 -5.70 -5.76
C VAL A 95 6.86 -5.95 -6.54
N GLN A 96 6.02 -4.95 -6.71
CA GLN A 96 4.76 -5.09 -7.44
C GLN A 96 4.96 -5.08 -8.96
N TRP A 97 5.91 -4.31 -9.45
CA TRP A 97 6.12 -4.08 -10.88
C TRP A 97 6.94 -5.19 -11.57
N ASP A 98 8.01 -5.68 -10.91
CA ASP A 98 8.99 -6.57 -11.52
C ASP A 98 8.71 -8.03 -11.14
N VAL A 99 8.19 -8.81 -12.08
CA VAL A 99 7.92 -10.25 -11.87
C VAL A 99 9.18 -11.07 -11.62
N ALA A 100 10.38 -10.56 -11.95
CA ALA A 100 11.64 -11.20 -11.63
C ALA A 100 12.11 -10.91 -10.19
N ASN A 101 11.44 -10.00 -9.47
CA ASN A 101 11.77 -9.70 -8.09
C ASN A 101 11.46 -10.91 -7.21
N LYS A 102 12.42 -11.31 -6.37
CA LYS A 102 12.28 -12.48 -5.49
C LYS A 102 11.12 -12.39 -4.50
N LEU A 103 10.68 -11.18 -4.20
CA LEU A 103 9.56 -10.87 -3.30
C LEU A 103 8.22 -10.69 -4.04
N HIS A 104 8.21 -10.74 -5.38
CA HIS A 104 7.00 -10.73 -6.20
C HIS A 104 6.28 -12.08 -6.11
N LYS A 105 5.70 -12.35 -4.95
CA LYS A 105 5.03 -13.62 -4.64
C LYS A 105 3.62 -13.41 -4.09
N GLY A 106 3.49 -12.54 -3.07
CA GLY A 106 2.21 -12.25 -2.43
C GLY A 106 1.46 -13.49 -1.94
N ASN A 107 0.16 -13.36 -1.82
CA ASN A 107 -0.79 -14.43 -1.55
C ASN A 107 -1.16 -15.18 -2.85
N THR A 108 -1.54 -14.44 -3.89
CA THR A 108 -1.87 -14.98 -5.22
C THR A 108 -0.70 -14.89 -6.19
N GLY A 109 0.16 -13.90 -6.03
CA GLY A 109 1.23 -13.55 -6.96
C GLY A 109 0.78 -12.79 -8.19
N ASN A 110 -0.48 -12.38 -8.25
CA ASN A 110 -1.07 -11.71 -9.44
C ASN A 110 -0.84 -10.20 -9.43
N PHE A 111 -0.86 -9.57 -8.25
CA PHE A 111 -0.78 -8.10 -8.10
C PHE A 111 -1.76 -7.37 -9.03
N ASP A 112 -3.02 -7.79 -9.01
CA ASP A 112 -4.04 -7.42 -10.01
C ASP A 112 -4.25 -5.90 -10.17
N TYR A 113 -4.04 -5.12 -9.11
CA TYR A 113 -4.10 -3.66 -9.21
C TYR A 113 -2.97 -3.06 -10.05
N TRP A 114 -1.79 -3.71 -10.10
CA TRP A 114 -0.66 -3.14 -10.84
C TRP A 114 -0.96 -3.00 -12.34
N PRO A 115 -1.31 -4.06 -13.08
CA PRO A 115 -1.62 -3.91 -14.51
C PRO A 115 -2.85 -3.05 -14.76
N GLY A 116 -3.81 -3.01 -13.83
CA GLY A 116 -4.98 -2.15 -13.94
C GLY A 116 -4.69 -0.66 -13.84
N LEU A 117 -3.72 -0.27 -13.02
CA LEU A 117 -3.37 1.14 -12.76
C LEU A 117 -2.18 1.63 -13.60
N PHE A 118 -1.18 0.78 -13.83
CA PHE A 118 0.10 1.14 -14.44
C PHE A 118 0.41 0.41 -15.75
N GLY A 119 -0.46 -0.49 -16.22
CA GLY A 119 -0.30 -1.26 -17.45
C GLY A 119 0.47 -2.57 -17.23
N ALA A 120 1.59 -2.77 -17.93
CA ALA A 120 2.30 -4.04 -17.91
C ALA A 120 3.30 -4.17 -16.75
N PHE A 121 3.59 -5.41 -16.39
CA PHE A 121 4.71 -5.74 -15.50
C PHE A 121 6.06 -5.65 -16.23
N LEU A 122 7.09 -5.28 -15.48
CA LEU A 122 8.48 -5.43 -15.93
C LEU A 122 8.87 -6.92 -15.89
N ASN A 123 9.66 -7.35 -16.88
CA ASN A 123 10.15 -8.73 -17.00
C ASN A 123 9.03 -9.79 -17.05
N ALA A 124 7.83 -9.42 -17.43
CA ALA A 124 6.76 -10.38 -17.66
C ALA A 124 7.14 -11.33 -18.83
N PRO A 125 6.86 -12.63 -18.71
CA PRO A 125 7.02 -13.53 -19.84
C PRO A 125 6.13 -13.08 -21.00
N PRO A 126 6.52 -13.27 -22.26
CA PRO A 126 5.67 -12.95 -23.40
C PRO A 126 4.35 -13.67 -23.29
N ALA A 127 3.26 -12.98 -23.61
CA ALA A 127 1.93 -13.59 -23.67
C ALA A 127 1.98 -14.82 -24.61
N LYS A 128 1.44 -15.95 -24.11
CA LYS A 128 1.36 -17.20 -24.88
C LYS A 128 0.32 -17.11 -25.98
#